data_78c7bf6af6c36e4687214426b363ee44
#
_entry.id   78c7bf6af6c36e4687214426b363ee44
#
_cell.length_a   1.000
_cell.length_b   1.000
_cell.length_c   1.000
_cell.angle_alpha   90.00
_cell.angle_beta   90.00
_cell.angle_gamma   90.00
#
_symmetry.space_group_name_H-M   'P 1'
#
loop_
_entity.id
_entity.type
_entity.pdbx_description
1 polymer ?
#
loop_
_entity_poly.entity_id
_entity_poly.type
_entity_poly.pdbx_seq_one_letter_code
_entity_poly.pdbx_strand_id
1 'polypeptide(L)'
;MSRNKIVLPLLASTLLLGVSVSRAQAPTDAYRNSMRKTYGTARAQGMSNAVGALGADPTAVSVNPAGIGLYRSSEVTFGFNVGHVKSSTNWQDKEGSDMSKWVGNLDHLSIIFPISNPYLVTSDWRVVMGASMSSLYDYDRDYEMRSVAPEYSLSEYIANKATLIGAPYNTLRNMSSSPYFLGTMAYNGGFIETRPGYDDVYVPSTYAAINPFAPDKYAESNVTYLKPDAGRLNVSEKGSRKMYDFTIGGSWADKVYFGATLRTTSSAYARSSMYREDFHYTYKPNYNVENQVYYTELGNSLTVAGGTVGASFGLMAAVGDFGRIGISYNTPQFGRYNEVFSTTIQWYNNNRTNGKGELEPLYTNGTDDMTNTYNLMLPGDLTASAMVFLGGYGMVTYDFNWRDLGSARLQGGDFRDANQFLKEDYGSQMTHRVGLEIRPVSGFYLRAGYSYSDGGLKSEGIRPQEGNVMAYDYIASGAITDAVLRDSYQSISAGVGCRLFGRTTLDLAYVRGKASERVFPFPGAGEVKDQSSGQVVAPGISSEGAAMSTVTNRMVASLTFRF
;
A
#
# COMPACT_ATOMS: atom_id res chain seq x y z
N MET A 1 11.82 51.06 24.07
CA MET A 1 10.65 50.50 23.36
C MET A 1 11.09 50.09 21.98
N SER A 2 11.45 48.84 21.80
CA SER A 2 11.95 48.26 20.53
C SER A 2 10.87 47.36 19.95
N ARG A 3 10.43 47.67 18.73
CA ARG A 3 9.48 46.87 17.95
C ARG A 3 10.24 45.76 17.24
N ASN A 4 10.04 44.53 17.68
CA ASN A 4 10.48 43.32 16.93
C ASN A 4 9.65 43.15 15.67
N LYS A 5 10.30 43.33 14.52
CA LYS A 5 9.76 42.92 13.21
C LYS A 5 10.11 41.46 12.98
N ILE A 6 9.08 40.63 12.88
CA ILE A 6 9.20 39.24 12.40
C ILE A 6 9.43 39.32 10.88
N VAL A 7 10.63 38.97 10.46
CA VAL A 7 10.99 38.84 9.04
C VAL A 7 10.73 37.41 8.65
N LEU A 8 9.71 37.17 7.80
CA LEU A 8 9.53 35.90 7.09
C LEU A 8 10.62 35.76 6.03
N PRO A 9 11.39 34.68 5.96
CA PRO A 9 12.28 34.46 4.83
C PRO A 9 11.47 33.97 3.63
N LEU A 10 11.39 34.81 2.61
CA LEU A 10 10.98 34.45 1.26
C LEU A 10 12.08 33.56 0.68
N LEU A 11 11.84 32.26 0.57
CA LEU A 11 12.72 31.36 -0.18
C LEU A 11 12.51 31.63 -1.68
N ALA A 12 13.46 32.31 -2.28
CA ALA A 12 13.60 32.42 -3.72
C ALA A 12 14.01 31.06 -4.27
N SER A 13 13.10 30.42 -5.02
CA SER A 13 13.36 29.23 -5.79
C SER A 13 14.22 29.59 -7.00
N THR A 14 15.51 29.32 -6.93
CA THR A 14 16.37 29.26 -8.11
C THR A 14 15.99 28.05 -8.96
N LEU A 15 15.51 28.31 -10.18
CA LEU A 15 15.40 27.31 -11.23
C LEU A 15 16.79 26.76 -11.54
N LEU A 16 17.07 25.51 -11.18
CA LEU A 16 18.13 24.72 -11.76
C LEU A 16 17.48 23.79 -12.79
N LEU A 17 17.68 24.15 -14.05
CA LEU A 17 17.42 23.31 -15.23
C LEU A 17 18.43 22.17 -15.25
N GLY A 18 17.94 20.96 -15.45
CA GLY A 18 18.73 19.83 -15.91
C GLY A 18 19.09 18.78 -14.87
N VAL A 19 18.08 18.16 -14.26
CA VAL A 19 18.25 16.84 -13.65
C VAL A 19 17.44 15.86 -14.48
N SER A 20 18.12 14.92 -15.13
CA SER A 20 17.49 13.73 -15.66
C SER A 20 16.81 13.02 -14.50
N VAL A 21 15.50 13.13 -14.47
CA VAL A 21 14.66 12.66 -13.39
C VAL A 21 14.76 11.12 -13.37
N SER A 22 15.46 10.59 -12.40
CA SER A 22 15.27 9.19 -12.00
C SER A 22 13.78 9.01 -11.67
N ARG A 23 13.06 8.26 -12.51
CA ARG A 23 11.62 8.06 -12.40
C ARG A 23 11.39 7.02 -11.32
N ALA A 24 11.08 7.49 -10.12
CA ALA A 24 11.04 6.66 -8.93
C ALA A 24 9.61 6.29 -8.49
N GLN A 25 8.56 6.72 -9.20
CA GLN A 25 7.18 6.51 -8.79
C GLN A 25 6.56 5.31 -9.49
N ALA A 26 5.95 4.43 -8.67
CA ALA A 26 5.32 3.23 -9.19
C ALA A 26 3.79 3.29 -9.14
N PRO A 27 3.14 2.49 -9.98
CA PRO A 27 1.73 2.16 -9.86
C PRO A 27 1.33 1.68 -8.46
N THR A 28 2.24 1.00 -7.76
CA THR A 28 2.07 0.55 -6.37
C THR A 28 1.79 1.68 -5.39
N ASP A 29 2.30 2.90 -5.62
CA ASP A 29 2.01 4.07 -4.77
C ASP A 29 0.56 4.52 -4.90
N ALA A 30 0.04 4.54 -6.13
CA ALA A 30 -1.36 4.84 -6.37
C ALA A 30 -2.27 3.77 -5.76
N TYR A 31 -1.92 2.50 -5.91
CA TYR A 31 -2.64 1.39 -5.30
C TYR A 31 -2.60 1.46 -3.76
N ARG A 32 -1.43 1.61 -3.15
CA ARG A 32 -1.25 1.75 -1.70
C ARG A 32 -2.08 2.89 -1.12
N ASN A 33 -2.06 4.06 -1.76
CA ASN A 33 -2.85 5.22 -1.33
C ASN A 33 -4.35 5.09 -1.64
N SER A 34 -4.75 4.14 -2.46
CA SER A 34 -6.16 3.81 -2.71
C SER A 34 -6.73 2.82 -1.69
N MET A 35 -5.89 2.12 -0.92
CA MET A 35 -6.34 1.15 0.07
C MET A 35 -7.12 1.83 1.20
N ARG A 36 -8.18 1.17 1.67
CA ARG A 36 -8.96 1.57 2.85
C ARG A 36 -9.20 0.35 3.74
N LYS A 37 -9.17 0.57 5.04
CA LYS A 37 -9.62 -0.39 6.06
C LYS A 37 -10.83 0.19 6.79
N THR A 38 -11.51 -0.67 7.54
CA THR A 38 -12.65 -0.27 8.36
C THR A 38 -12.18 0.34 9.67
N TYR A 39 -12.15 1.68 9.73
CA TYR A 39 -11.89 2.45 10.95
C TYR A 39 -13.10 3.32 11.28
N GLY A 40 -13.09 3.98 12.44
CA GLY A 40 -14.15 4.87 12.89
C GLY A 40 -14.60 4.56 14.32
N THR A 41 -15.85 4.84 14.63
CA THR A 41 -16.43 4.56 15.96
C THR A 41 -16.50 3.06 16.24
N ALA A 42 -16.41 2.65 17.52
CA ALA A 42 -16.58 1.25 17.91
C ALA A 42 -17.97 0.72 17.54
N ARG A 43 -18.99 1.59 17.54
CA ARG A 43 -20.33 1.23 17.05
C ARG A 43 -20.31 0.79 15.61
N ALA A 44 -19.73 1.60 14.72
CA ALA A 44 -19.64 1.30 13.29
C ALA A 44 -18.75 0.09 13.03
N GLN A 45 -17.59 0.02 13.70
CA GLN A 45 -16.65 -1.09 13.53
C GLN A 45 -17.25 -2.42 14.03
N GLY A 46 -18.06 -2.41 15.07
CA GLY A 46 -18.81 -3.58 15.55
C GLY A 46 -19.81 -4.15 14.51
N MET A 47 -20.17 -3.34 13.51
CA MET A 47 -21.01 -3.72 12.37
C MET A 47 -20.20 -3.79 11.05
N SER A 48 -18.87 -3.98 11.11
CA SER A 48 -17.96 -3.98 9.95
C SER A 48 -18.14 -2.77 9.03
N ASN A 49 -18.52 -1.61 9.58
CA ASN A 49 -18.82 -0.35 8.89
C ASN A 49 -19.92 -0.46 7.81
N ALA A 50 -20.89 -1.36 7.97
CA ALA A 50 -22.13 -1.38 7.18
C ALA A 50 -23.08 -0.31 7.72
N VAL A 51 -22.81 0.97 7.44
CA VAL A 51 -23.47 2.10 8.13
C VAL A 51 -23.98 3.19 7.18
N GLY A 52 -23.90 2.98 5.86
CA GLY A 52 -24.23 4.01 4.87
C GLY A 52 -25.71 4.44 4.85
N ALA A 53 -26.64 3.61 5.38
CA ALA A 53 -28.04 3.97 5.60
C ALA A 53 -28.39 4.15 7.09
N LEU A 54 -27.40 4.04 8.00
CA LEU A 54 -27.59 4.13 9.45
C LEU A 54 -27.84 5.58 9.89
N GLY A 55 -26.89 6.47 9.62
CA GLY A 55 -26.86 7.85 10.09
C GLY A 55 -26.75 8.00 11.61
N ALA A 56 -26.66 9.22 12.09
CA ALA A 56 -26.49 9.57 13.51
C ALA A 56 -25.34 8.79 14.20
N ASP A 57 -24.26 8.59 13.44
CA ASP A 57 -22.97 8.09 13.86
C ASP A 57 -21.91 8.78 13.00
N PRO A 58 -20.81 9.32 13.56
CA PRO A 58 -19.84 10.09 12.77
C PRO A 58 -19.19 9.27 11.64
N THR A 59 -18.99 7.96 11.84
CA THR A 59 -18.48 7.07 10.79
C THR A 59 -19.51 6.88 9.67
N ALA A 60 -20.81 6.79 10.03
CA ALA A 60 -21.89 6.74 9.03
C ALA A 60 -21.91 7.99 8.16
N VAL A 61 -21.65 9.17 8.75
CA VAL A 61 -21.51 10.44 8.01
C VAL A 61 -20.32 10.39 7.04
N SER A 62 -19.19 9.80 7.44
CA SER A 62 -18.02 9.65 6.56
C SER A 62 -18.26 8.67 5.40
N VAL A 63 -19.15 7.66 5.59
CA VAL A 63 -19.57 6.73 4.52
C VAL A 63 -20.62 7.37 3.62
N ASN A 64 -21.62 8.00 4.20
CA ASN A 64 -22.70 8.69 3.48
C ASN A 64 -23.02 10.02 4.19
N PRO A 65 -22.64 11.17 3.61
CA PRO A 65 -22.85 12.49 4.23
C PRO A 65 -24.30 12.80 4.59
N ALA A 66 -25.27 12.20 3.91
CA ALA A 66 -26.69 12.36 4.27
C ALA A 66 -27.03 11.93 5.70
N GLY A 67 -26.22 11.01 6.26
CA GLY A 67 -26.37 10.53 7.64
C GLY A 67 -26.28 11.62 8.69
N ILE A 68 -25.69 12.79 8.38
CA ILE A 68 -25.62 13.92 9.30
C ILE A 68 -27.00 14.52 9.59
N GLY A 69 -27.92 14.47 8.62
CA GLY A 69 -29.29 14.99 8.77
C GLY A 69 -30.12 14.26 9.83
N LEU A 70 -29.67 13.13 10.34
CA LEU A 70 -30.34 12.39 11.42
C LEU A 70 -29.99 12.89 12.83
N TYR A 71 -28.99 13.76 12.99
CA TYR A 71 -28.64 14.32 14.28
C TYR A 71 -29.67 15.34 14.75
N ARG A 72 -30.10 15.18 16.01
CA ARG A 72 -31.07 16.06 16.68
C ARG A 72 -30.50 16.79 17.90
N SER A 73 -29.27 16.44 18.30
CA SER A 73 -28.52 17.04 19.40
C SER A 73 -27.06 17.13 19.03
N SER A 74 -26.35 18.02 19.70
CA SER A 74 -24.89 18.11 19.55
C SER A 74 -24.23 16.87 20.12
N GLU A 75 -23.11 16.47 19.47
CA GLU A 75 -22.38 15.25 19.82
C GLU A 75 -20.89 15.46 19.68
N VAL A 76 -20.14 14.94 20.65
CA VAL A 76 -18.68 14.78 20.57
C VAL A 76 -18.36 13.31 20.79
N THR A 77 -17.52 12.74 19.91
CA THR A 77 -17.12 11.34 19.98
C THR A 77 -15.62 11.19 19.89
N PHE A 78 -15.06 10.34 20.76
CA PHE A 78 -13.65 9.92 20.77
C PHE A 78 -13.58 8.42 20.55
N GLY A 79 -12.65 7.96 19.72
CA GLY A 79 -12.41 6.55 19.45
C GLY A 79 -10.94 6.19 19.47
N PHE A 80 -10.60 5.09 20.14
CA PHE A 80 -9.25 4.57 20.25
C PHE A 80 -9.22 3.10 19.87
N ASN A 81 -8.10 2.64 19.32
CA ASN A 81 -7.88 1.20 19.11
C ASN A 81 -6.52 0.76 19.60
N VAL A 82 -6.45 -0.53 19.97
CA VAL A 82 -5.21 -1.28 20.14
C VAL A 82 -5.33 -2.55 19.31
N GLY A 83 -4.33 -2.85 18.52
CA GLY A 83 -4.34 -3.98 17.61
C GLY A 83 -3.06 -4.78 17.62
N HIS A 84 -3.18 -6.05 17.20
CA HIS A 84 -2.08 -6.94 16.95
C HIS A 84 -2.12 -7.34 15.47
N VAL A 85 -1.05 -7.04 14.74
CA VAL A 85 -0.89 -7.38 13.33
C VAL A 85 0.08 -8.55 13.22
N LYS A 86 -0.35 -9.61 12.51
CA LYS A 86 0.48 -10.78 12.24
C LYS A 86 0.50 -11.01 10.72
N SER A 87 1.69 -11.05 10.13
CA SER A 87 1.92 -11.44 8.74
C SER A 87 2.57 -12.81 8.69
N SER A 88 1.98 -13.71 7.92
CA SER A 88 2.48 -15.07 7.70
C SER A 88 2.70 -15.25 6.22
N THR A 89 3.91 -15.64 5.81
CA THR A 89 4.27 -15.89 4.41
C THR A 89 4.56 -17.37 4.21
N ASN A 90 4.21 -17.87 3.03
CA ASN A 90 4.56 -19.22 2.59
C ASN A 90 5.07 -19.13 1.14
N TRP A 91 6.32 -19.53 0.93
CA TRP A 91 6.95 -19.57 -0.39
C TRP A 91 7.33 -21.02 -0.72
N GLN A 92 6.84 -21.54 -1.85
CA GLN A 92 7.12 -22.89 -2.34
C GLN A 92 6.76 -24.01 -1.33
N ASP A 93 5.62 -23.91 -0.64
CA ASP A 93 5.12 -24.88 0.35
C ASP A 93 6.12 -25.25 1.48
N LYS A 94 7.10 -24.39 1.76
CA LYS A 94 8.05 -24.56 2.87
C LYS A 94 7.58 -23.83 4.12
N GLU A 95 8.22 -24.13 5.26
CA GLU A 95 7.86 -23.50 6.54
C GLU A 95 7.76 -21.98 6.42
N GLY A 96 6.56 -21.48 6.69
CA GLY A 96 6.24 -20.07 6.59
C GLY A 96 6.98 -19.26 7.65
N SER A 97 7.23 -17.99 7.33
CA SER A 97 7.72 -17.04 8.30
C SER A 97 6.58 -16.23 8.89
N ASP A 98 6.59 -16.11 10.22
CA ASP A 98 5.61 -15.35 10.99
C ASP A 98 6.26 -14.11 11.62
N MET A 99 5.73 -12.93 11.33
CA MET A 99 6.11 -11.69 12.01
C MET A 99 4.88 -11.01 12.61
N SER A 100 5.04 -10.41 13.78
CA SER A 100 3.92 -9.71 14.43
C SER A 100 4.36 -8.51 15.23
N LYS A 101 3.43 -7.53 15.36
CA LYS A 101 3.62 -6.37 16.23
C LYS A 101 2.30 -5.80 16.77
N TRP A 102 2.42 -5.05 17.86
CA TRP A 102 1.31 -4.30 18.43
C TRP A 102 1.29 -2.89 17.87
N VAL A 103 0.07 -2.40 17.62
CA VAL A 103 -0.20 -1.04 17.11
C VAL A 103 -1.31 -0.41 17.93
N GLY A 104 -1.25 0.89 18.13
CA GLY A 104 -2.29 1.63 18.84
C GLY A 104 -2.47 3.02 18.25
N ASN A 105 -3.72 3.43 18.03
CA ASN A 105 -4.06 4.66 17.35
C ASN A 105 -5.28 5.36 17.93
N LEU A 106 -5.32 6.69 17.78
CA LEU A 106 -6.56 7.46 17.83
C LEU A 106 -7.30 7.23 16.50
N ASP A 107 -8.40 6.46 16.58
CA ASP A 107 -9.16 6.05 15.39
C ASP A 107 -10.12 7.11 14.91
N HIS A 108 -10.73 7.84 15.87
CA HIS A 108 -11.80 8.75 15.54
C HIS A 108 -11.89 9.90 16.55
N LEU A 109 -12.15 11.08 16.02
CA LEU A 109 -12.52 12.27 16.77
C LEU A 109 -13.57 13.04 15.97
N SER A 110 -14.66 13.43 16.58
CA SER A 110 -15.69 14.22 15.88
C SER A 110 -16.44 15.17 16.78
N ILE A 111 -16.93 16.23 16.15
CA ILE A 111 -17.89 17.16 16.72
C ILE A 111 -18.98 17.42 15.70
N ILE A 112 -20.24 17.28 16.10
CA ILE A 112 -21.42 17.48 15.26
C ILE A 112 -22.41 18.33 16.02
N PHE A 113 -23.03 19.29 15.35
CA PHE A 113 -24.03 20.16 15.94
C PHE A 113 -25.12 20.57 14.94
N PRO A 114 -26.40 20.47 15.33
CA PRO A 114 -27.52 21.05 14.60
C PRO A 114 -27.45 22.58 14.66
N ILE A 115 -27.66 23.24 13.51
CA ILE A 115 -27.71 24.71 13.40
C ILE A 115 -29.12 25.21 13.50
N SER A 116 -30.10 24.43 13.00
CA SER A 116 -31.50 24.78 13.04
C SER A 116 -32.02 24.76 14.48
N ASN A 117 -32.77 25.81 14.85
CA ASN A 117 -33.38 25.94 16.16
C ASN A 117 -34.38 24.78 16.40
N PRO A 118 -34.11 23.85 17.35
CA PRO A 118 -34.97 22.72 17.61
C PRO A 118 -36.35 23.14 18.18
N TYR A 119 -36.52 24.40 18.58
CA TYR A 119 -37.76 24.95 19.11
C TYR A 119 -38.69 25.53 18.04
N LEU A 120 -38.23 25.66 16.77
CA LEU A 120 -39.10 26.01 15.64
C LEU A 120 -39.82 24.74 15.15
N VAL A 121 -40.89 24.39 15.84
CA VAL A 121 -41.73 23.20 15.61
C VAL A 121 -42.40 23.16 14.22
N THR A 122 -42.28 24.22 13.45
CA THR A 122 -42.97 24.39 12.15
C THR A 122 -42.06 24.17 10.93
N SER A 123 -40.79 23.87 11.10
CA SER A 123 -39.89 23.69 9.96
C SER A 123 -39.69 22.21 9.63
N ASP A 124 -40.08 21.82 8.41
CA ASP A 124 -39.78 20.50 7.85
C ASP A 124 -38.27 20.32 7.58
N TRP A 125 -37.50 21.39 7.67
CA TRP A 125 -36.09 21.43 7.36
C TRP A 125 -35.21 21.42 8.63
N ARG A 126 -34.21 20.57 8.63
CA ARG A 126 -33.12 20.58 9.61
C ARG A 126 -31.78 20.73 8.88
N VAL A 127 -30.91 21.56 9.41
CA VAL A 127 -29.52 21.74 8.94
C VAL A 127 -28.57 21.37 10.08
N VAL A 128 -27.55 20.59 9.74
CA VAL A 128 -26.54 20.08 10.68
C VAL A 128 -25.15 20.24 10.06
N MET A 129 -24.19 20.61 10.87
CA MET A 129 -22.77 20.65 10.51
C MET A 129 -21.94 19.75 11.41
N GLY A 130 -20.80 19.33 10.90
CA GLY A 130 -19.85 18.55 11.68
C GLY A 130 -18.47 18.53 11.10
N ALA A 131 -17.52 18.22 11.98
CA ALA A 131 -16.14 17.95 11.59
C ALA A 131 -15.70 16.63 12.24
N SER A 132 -14.95 15.83 11.51
CA SER A 132 -14.39 14.60 12.02
C SER A 132 -13.00 14.32 11.49
N MET A 133 -12.20 13.65 12.32
CA MET A 133 -10.95 13.01 11.96
C MET A 133 -11.12 11.52 12.15
N SER A 134 -10.72 10.73 11.16
CA SER A 134 -10.74 9.26 11.25
C SER A 134 -9.46 8.67 10.65
N SER A 135 -8.99 7.57 11.22
CA SER A 135 -7.99 6.75 10.56
C SER A 135 -8.58 6.15 9.29
N LEU A 136 -7.83 6.11 8.20
CA LEU A 136 -8.25 5.57 6.91
C LEU A 136 -7.49 4.29 6.57
N TYR A 137 -6.21 4.26 6.91
CA TYR A 137 -5.34 3.11 6.75
C TYR A 137 -4.17 3.18 7.75
N ASP A 138 -3.77 2.03 8.27
CA ASP A 138 -2.59 1.82 9.08
C ASP A 138 -1.63 0.92 8.30
N TYR A 139 -0.41 1.41 8.05
CA TYR A 139 0.62 0.69 7.29
C TYR A 139 1.49 -0.19 8.18
N ASP A 140 1.37 -0.05 9.51
CA ASP A 140 2.24 -0.74 10.46
C ASP A 140 2.15 -2.25 10.35
N ARG A 141 3.14 -2.85 9.68
CA ARG A 141 3.33 -4.30 9.58
C ARG A 141 4.79 -4.63 9.28
N ASP A 142 5.20 -5.81 9.72
CA ASP A 142 6.45 -6.41 9.34
C ASP A 142 6.17 -7.76 8.68
N TYR A 143 6.94 -8.12 7.67
CA TYR A 143 6.86 -9.44 7.04
C TYR A 143 8.22 -9.89 6.53
N GLU A 144 8.39 -11.20 6.49
CA GLU A 144 9.56 -11.85 5.95
C GLU A 144 9.13 -12.93 4.97
N MET A 145 9.87 -13.07 3.88
CA MET A 145 9.69 -14.10 2.88
C MET A 145 11.00 -14.86 2.76
N ARG A 146 10.96 -16.19 2.85
CA ARG A 146 12.15 -17.07 2.76
C ARG A 146 11.94 -18.11 1.68
N SER A 147 12.95 -18.30 0.84
CA SER A 147 13.01 -19.41 -0.12
C SER A 147 14.26 -20.24 0.11
N VAL A 148 14.18 -21.50 -0.24
CA VAL A 148 15.32 -22.39 -0.36
C VAL A 148 15.49 -22.71 -1.83
N ALA A 149 16.69 -22.45 -2.37
CA ALA A 149 17.03 -22.64 -3.76
C ALA A 149 16.00 -21.98 -4.73
N PRO A 150 15.86 -20.62 -4.71
CA PRO A 150 15.03 -19.93 -5.68
C PRO A 150 15.52 -20.24 -7.10
N GLU A 151 14.60 -20.38 -8.04
CA GLU A 151 14.93 -20.75 -9.41
C GLU A 151 15.75 -19.69 -10.12
N TYR A 152 15.48 -18.41 -9.82
CA TYR A 152 16.16 -17.25 -10.39
C TYR A 152 16.73 -16.35 -9.30
N SER A 153 17.84 -15.68 -9.61
CA SER A 153 18.43 -14.68 -8.73
C SER A 153 18.03 -13.25 -9.11
N LEU A 154 18.16 -12.34 -8.14
CA LEU A 154 17.98 -10.91 -8.37
C LEU A 154 18.99 -10.38 -9.42
N SER A 155 20.23 -10.87 -9.37
CA SER A 155 21.27 -10.46 -10.33
C SER A 155 20.96 -10.93 -11.75
N GLU A 156 20.36 -12.12 -11.93
CA GLU A 156 19.85 -12.59 -13.23
C GLU A 156 18.74 -11.67 -13.77
N TYR A 157 17.77 -11.30 -12.90
CA TYR A 157 16.72 -10.36 -13.27
C TYR A 157 17.28 -9.01 -13.71
N ILE A 158 18.22 -8.44 -12.94
CA ILE A 158 18.80 -7.13 -13.25
C ILE A 158 19.62 -7.18 -14.55
N ALA A 159 20.41 -8.23 -14.76
CA ALA A 159 21.20 -8.43 -15.97
C ALA A 159 20.31 -8.58 -17.22
N ASN A 160 19.28 -9.41 -17.13
CA ASN A 160 18.30 -9.59 -18.21
C ASN A 160 17.61 -8.26 -18.56
N LYS A 161 17.14 -7.52 -17.55
CA LYS A 161 16.49 -6.22 -17.74
C LYS A 161 17.44 -5.17 -18.34
N ALA A 162 18.70 -5.12 -17.92
CA ALA A 162 19.71 -4.23 -18.48
C ALA A 162 19.98 -4.57 -19.96
N THR A 163 20.07 -5.86 -20.29
CA THR A 163 20.21 -6.34 -21.67
C THR A 163 18.99 -5.96 -22.53
N LEU A 164 17.78 -6.11 -21.99
CA LEU A 164 16.54 -5.77 -22.67
C LEU A 164 16.47 -4.28 -23.03
N ILE A 165 16.96 -3.40 -22.14
CA ILE A 165 17.02 -1.96 -22.38
C ILE A 165 18.07 -1.63 -23.45
N GLY A 166 19.09 -2.48 -23.65
CA GLY A 166 20.13 -2.30 -24.64
C GLY A 166 21.02 -1.08 -24.41
N ALA A 167 21.18 -0.67 -23.15
CA ALA A 167 22.03 0.47 -22.81
C ALA A 167 23.51 0.06 -22.86
N PRO A 168 24.38 0.75 -23.65
CA PRO A 168 25.83 0.49 -23.63
C PRO A 168 26.40 0.69 -22.21
N TYR A 169 27.41 -0.09 -21.84
CA TYR A 169 27.99 -0.10 -20.50
C TYR A 169 28.46 1.28 -20.01
N ASN A 170 29.02 2.09 -20.90
CA ASN A 170 29.47 3.45 -20.58
C ASN A 170 28.28 4.39 -20.20
N THR A 171 27.13 4.14 -20.78
CA THR A 171 25.88 4.84 -20.42
C THR A 171 25.27 4.25 -19.15
N LEU A 172 25.22 2.92 -19.04
CA LEU A 172 24.64 2.24 -17.88
C LEU A 172 25.38 2.58 -16.58
N ARG A 173 26.74 2.60 -16.61
CA ARG A 173 27.56 2.90 -15.42
C ARG A 173 27.42 4.34 -14.91
N ASN A 174 26.87 5.25 -15.69
CA ASN A 174 26.75 6.65 -15.35
C ASN A 174 25.34 6.97 -14.82
N MET A 175 25.24 7.25 -13.53
CA MET A 175 23.98 7.54 -12.83
C MET A 175 23.16 8.68 -13.48
N SER A 176 23.83 9.70 -14.04
CA SER A 176 23.16 10.87 -14.62
C SER A 176 22.56 10.63 -16.00
N SER A 177 23.04 9.62 -16.74
CA SER A 177 22.63 9.34 -18.12
C SER A 177 21.98 7.96 -18.30
N SER A 178 21.98 7.14 -17.26
CA SER A 178 21.46 5.79 -17.35
C SER A 178 19.93 5.77 -17.50
N PRO A 179 19.40 4.99 -18.43
CA PRO A 179 17.97 4.73 -18.53
C PRO A 179 17.44 3.75 -17.47
N TYR A 180 18.34 3.09 -16.71
CA TYR A 180 18.01 2.04 -15.77
C TYR A 180 18.77 2.18 -14.45
N PHE A 181 18.16 2.86 -13.48
CA PHE A 181 18.77 3.18 -12.18
C PHE A 181 19.29 1.94 -11.44
N LEU A 182 18.45 0.91 -11.26
CA LEU A 182 18.85 -0.32 -10.56
C LEU A 182 20.00 -1.05 -11.29
N GLY A 183 19.97 -1.07 -12.62
CA GLY A 183 21.05 -1.62 -13.43
C GLY A 183 22.37 -0.89 -13.22
N THR A 184 22.34 0.46 -13.11
CA THR A 184 23.52 1.25 -12.78
C THR A 184 24.06 0.92 -11.40
N MET A 185 23.18 0.84 -10.41
CA MET A 185 23.55 0.44 -9.05
C MET A 185 24.21 -0.94 -9.03
N ALA A 186 23.59 -1.91 -9.73
CA ALA A 186 24.06 -3.27 -9.81
C ALA A 186 25.39 -3.40 -10.57
N TYR A 187 25.56 -2.68 -11.67
CA TYR A 187 26.80 -2.68 -12.43
C TYR A 187 27.97 -2.08 -11.62
N ASN A 188 27.75 -0.94 -11.00
CA ASN A 188 28.76 -0.28 -10.16
C ASN A 188 29.00 -1.02 -8.83
N GLY A 189 28.03 -1.78 -8.34
CA GLY A 189 28.12 -2.61 -7.13
C GLY A 189 28.61 -4.04 -7.39
N GLY A 190 28.95 -4.38 -8.63
CA GLY A 190 29.48 -5.70 -8.97
C GLY A 190 28.47 -6.84 -8.99
N PHE A 191 27.16 -6.57 -9.09
CA PHE A 191 26.13 -7.61 -9.22
C PHE A 191 26.02 -8.15 -10.65
N ILE A 192 26.25 -7.27 -11.63
CA ILE A 192 26.23 -7.60 -13.05
C ILE A 192 27.46 -7.04 -13.74
N GLU A 193 27.84 -7.67 -14.82
CA GLU A 193 28.93 -7.24 -15.70
C GLU A 193 28.52 -7.36 -17.16
N THR A 194 29.26 -6.72 -18.08
CA THR A 194 29.06 -6.91 -19.52
C THR A 194 29.57 -8.28 -19.96
N ARG A 195 28.82 -8.95 -20.84
CA ARG A 195 29.27 -10.16 -21.50
C ARG A 195 30.46 -9.82 -22.44
N PRO A 196 31.60 -10.51 -22.36
CA PRO A 196 32.72 -10.27 -23.30
C PRO A 196 32.29 -10.32 -24.74
N GLY A 197 32.72 -9.31 -25.51
CA GLY A 197 32.37 -9.14 -26.92
C GLY A 197 31.06 -8.39 -27.18
N TYR A 198 30.36 -7.95 -26.12
CA TYR A 198 29.13 -7.17 -26.21
C TYR A 198 29.24 -5.93 -25.34
N ASP A 199 28.68 -4.82 -25.77
CA ASP A 199 28.66 -3.56 -25.02
C ASP A 199 27.33 -3.34 -24.26
N ASP A 200 26.28 -4.09 -24.59
CA ASP A 200 24.91 -3.92 -24.15
C ASP A 200 24.24 -5.22 -23.68
N VAL A 201 24.99 -6.33 -23.66
CA VAL A 201 24.52 -7.60 -23.08
C VAL A 201 25.15 -7.80 -21.70
N TYR A 202 24.33 -8.04 -20.70
CA TYR A 202 24.75 -8.16 -19.31
C TYR A 202 24.54 -9.56 -18.78
N VAL A 203 25.39 -9.98 -17.88
CA VAL A 203 25.34 -11.26 -17.16
C VAL A 203 25.54 -11.01 -15.66
N PRO A 204 25.01 -11.89 -14.80
CA PRO A 204 25.32 -11.83 -13.37
C PRO A 204 26.82 -12.01 -13.12
N SER A 205 27.40 -11.25 -12.21
CA SER A 205 28.81 -11.40 -11.83
C SER A 205 29.08 -12.75 -11.12
N THR A 206 28.05 -13.40 -10.58
CA THR A 206 28.10 -14.78 -10.07
C THR A 206 28.51 -15.79 -11.13
N TYR A 207 28.22 -15.52 -12.39
CA TYR A 207 28.67 -16.34 -13.52
C TYR A 207 30.20 -16.29 -13.72
N ALA A 208 30.78 -15.10 -13.64
CA ALA A 208 32.23 -14.93 -13.77
C ALA A 208 33.00 -15.57 -12.61
N ALA A 209 32.42 -15.62 -11.41
CA ALA A 209 33.03 -16.24 -10.24
C ALA A 209 33.22 -17.76 -10.37
N ILE A 210 32.42 -18.44 -11.22
CA ILE A 210 32.49 -19.91 -11.36
C ILE A 210 33.75 -20.35 -12.09
N ASN A 211 34.23 -19.61 -13.07
CA ASN A 211 35.45 -19.98 -13.77
C ASN A 211 36.21 -18.74 -14.32
N PRO A 212 36.94 -18.03 -13.46
CA PRO A 212 37.67 -16.83 -13.86
C PRO A 212 38.80 -17.09 -14.89
N PHE A 213 39.19 -18.35 -15.09
CA PHE A 213 40.30 -18.75 -15.96
C PHE A 213 39.88 -19.55 -17.18
N ALA A 214 38.60 -19.82 -17.41
CA ALA A 214 38.15 -20.49 -18.60
C ALA A 214 38.19 -19.53 -19.78
N PRO A 215 39.00 -19.78 -20.82
CA PRO A 215 39.00 -18.96 -22.04
C PRO A 215 37.64 -18.97 -22.74
N ASP A 216 36.85 -20.00 -22.55
CA ASP A 216 35.53 -20.21 -23.15
C ASP A 216 34.36 -19.94 -22.18
N LYS A 217 34.59 -19.19 -21.11
CA LYS A 217 33.54 -18.95 -20.08
C LYS A 217 32.27 -18.30 -20.63
N TYR A 218 32.31 -17.82 -21.86
CA TYR A 218 31.19 -17.20 -22.58
C TYR A 218 30.88 -17.85 -23.92
N ALA A 219 31.58 -18.95 -24.25
CA ALA A 219 31.36 -19.64 -25.50
C ALA A 219 30.06 -20.45 -25.45
N GLU A 220 29.12 -19.99 -26.26
CA GLU A 220 27.99 -20.68 -26.87
C GLU A 220 26.94 -21.35 -25.95
N SER A 221 25.73 -20.86 -26.05
CA SER A 221 24.41 -21.52 -25.82
C SER A 221 24.10 -22.18 -24.47
N ASN A 222 25.05 -22.38 -23.55
CA ASN A 222 24.82 -22.95 -22.23
C ASN A 222 25.37 -22.05 -21.12
N VAL A 223 24.78 -20.87 -20.96
CA VAL A 223 25.10 -20.00 -19.84
C VAL A 223 24.53 -20.63 -18.57
N THR A 224 25.37 -21.22 -17.75
CA THR A 224 24.96 -21.74 -16.43
C THR A 224 25.26 -20.68 -15.38
N TYR A 225 24.24 -20.10 -14.81
CA TYR A 225 24.36 -19.17 -13.70
C TYR A 225 24.45 -19.93 -12.37
N LEU A 226 25.19 -19.36 -11.41
CA LEU A 226 25.17 -19.86 -10.05
C LEU A 226 23.79 -19.52 -9.45
N LYS A 227 23.02 -20.55 -9.12
CA LYS A 227 21.72 -20.40 -8.47
C LYS A 227 21.91 -20.08 -7.00
N PRO A 228 21.08 -19.22 -6.41
CA PRO A 228 21.11 -18.99 -4.96
C PRO A 228 20.59 -20.22 -4.20
N ASP A 229 21.26 -20.56 -3.09
CA ASP A 229 20.81 -21.63 -2.18
C ASP A 229 19.66 -21.17 -1.29
N ALA A 230 19.61 -19.88 -1.00
CA ALA A 230 18.53 -19.27 -0.24
C ALA A 230 18.29 -17.83 -0.67
N GLY A 231 17.03 -17.42 -0.60
CA GLY A 231 16.58 -16.05 -0.75
C GLY A 231 15.79 -15.60 0.47
N ARG A 232 16.00 -14.35 0.91
CA ARG A 232 15.28 -13.78 2.04
C ARG A 232 14.93 -12.32 1.75
N LEU A 233 13.65 -11.99 1.85
CA LEU A 233 13.14 -10.61 1.84
C LEU A 233 12.60 -10.26 3.21
N ASN A 234 13.16 -9.23 3.86
CA ASN A 234 12.64 -8.65 5.09
C ASN A 234 12.08 -7.27 4.80
N VAL A 235 10.88 -6.99 5.28
CA VAL A 235 10.22 -5.70 5.09
C VAL A 235 9.59 -5.22 6.38
N SER A 236 9.85 -3.95 6.70
CA SER A 236 9.17 -3.22 7.76
C SER A 236 8.46 -2.01 7.16
N GLU A 237 7.16 -1.93 7.38
CA GLU A 237 6.31 -0.82 6.97
C GLU A 237 5.77 -0.11 8.21
N LYS A 238 5.70 1.23 8.18
CA LYS A 238 5.21 2.07 9.27
C LYS A 238 4.44 3.25 8.71
N GLY A 239 3.53 3.77 9.54
CA GLY A 239 2.83 5.00 9.26
C GLY A 239 1.33 4.83 9.10
N SER A 240 0.66 5.94 8.81
CA SER A 240 -0.80 5.95 8.74
C SER A 240 -1.32 6.94 7.70
N ARG A 241 -2.55 6.71 7.28
CA ARG A 241 -3.33 7.65 6.49
C ARG A 241 -4.55 8.06 7.28
N LYS A 242 -4.74 9.36 7.45
CA LYS A 242 -5.85 9.96 8.19
C LYS A 242 -6.74 10.76 7.25
N MET A 243 -8.02 10.84 7.60
CA MET A 243 -9.05 11.56 6.87
C MET A 243 -9.66 12.61 7.77
N TYR A 244 -9.86 13.80 7.24
CA TYR A 244 -10.50 14.93 7.89
C TYR A 244 -11.68 15.35 7.03
N ASP A 245 -12.87 15.25 7.59
CA ASP A 245 -14.14 15.54 6.95
C ASP A 245 -14.79 16.78 7.56
N PHE A 246 -15.22 17.72 6.72
CA PHE A 246 -16.07 18.84 7.08
C PHE A 246 -17.40 18.65 6.35
N THR A 247 -18.45 18.36 7.08
CA THR A 247 -19.75 17.97 6.52
C THR A 247 -20.82 18.98 6.85
N ILE A 248 -21.64 19.31 5.87
CA ILE A 248 -22.89 20.02 6.01
C ILE A 248 -24.01 19.20 5.36
N GLY A 249 -25.15 19.16 5.98
CA GLY A 249 -26.30 18.47 5.42
C GLY A 249 -27.54 18.69 6.24
N GLY A 250 -28.58 17.92 5.98
CA GLY A 250 -29.84 18.09 6.67
C GLY A 250 -30.88 17.05 6.31
N SER A 251 -32.08 17.31 6.77
CA SER A 251 -33.26 16.50 6.46
C SER A 251 -34.44 17.39 6.06
N TRP A 252 -35.28 16.82 5.20
CA TRP A 252 -36.60 17.34 4.86
C TRP A 252 -37.67 16.37 5.35
N ALA A 253 -38.58 16.91 6.17
CA ALA A 253 -39.72 16.18 6.76
C ALA A 253 -39.34 14.86 7.48
N ASP A 254 -38.07 14.72 7.93
CA ASP A 254 -37.51 13.48 8.46
C ASP A 254 -37.63 12.24 7.53
N LYS A 255 -37.88 12.48 6.25
CA LYS A 255 -38.02 11.44 5.23
C LYS A 255 -36.86 11.40 4.22
N VAL A 256 -36.37 12.56 3.84
CA VAL A 256 -35.24 12.69 2.89
C VAL A 256 -34.08 13.38 3.59
N TYR A 257 -32.90 12.82 3.44
CA TYR A 257 -31.67 13.31 4.05
C TYR A 257 -30.64 13.53 2.95
N PHE A 258 -29.85 14.59 3.09
CA PHE A 258 -28.82 14.97 2.13
C PHE A 258 -27.62 15.53 2.85
N GLY A 259 -26.46 15.43 2.22
CA GLY A 259 -25.23 15.98 2.78
C GLY A 259 -24.12 16.09 1.76
N ALA A 260 -23.21 17.00 2.05
CA ALA A 260 -21.98 17.21 1.31
C ALA A 260 -20.82 17.33 2.30
N THR A 261 -19.68 16.75 1.94
CA THR A 261 -18.45 16.75 2.74
C THR A 261 -17.30 17.26 1.90
N LEU A 262 -16.53 18.21 2.43
CA LEU A 262 -15.17 18.47 1.99
C LEU A 262 -14.25 17.50 2.73
N ARG A 263 -13.53 16.69 1.99
CA ARG A 263 -12.65 15.65 2.51
C ARG A 263 -11.21 15.98 2.22
N THR A 264 -10.38 15.97 3.24
CA THR A 264 -8.93 16.03 3.08
C THR A 264 -8.28 14.79 3.71
N THR A 265 -7.14 14.36 3.18
CA THR A 265 -6.39 13.27 3.78
C THR A 265 -4.94 13.66 4.00
N SER A 266 -4.34 13.09 5.03
CA SER A 266 -2.91 13.16 5.30
C SER A 266 -2.36 11.75 5.31
N SER A 267 -1.24 11.51 4.64
CA SER A 267 -0.56 10.22 4.56
C SER A 267 0.90 10.39 4.94
N ALA A 268 1.37 9.54 5.83
CA ALA A 268 2.78 9.36 6.12
C ALA A 268 3.07 7.86 6.07
N TYR A 269 4.07 7.49 5.28
CA TYR A 269 4.47 6.10 5.05
C TYR A 269 5.99 6.01 5.06
N ALA A 270 6.53 5.06 5.79
CA ALA A 270 7.95 4.72 5.78
C ALA A 270 8.09 3.21 5.57
N ARG A 271 9.07 2.82 4.77
CA ARG A 271 9.37 1.43 4.45
C ARG A 271 10.87 1.21 4.43
N SER A 272 11.28 0.10 5.04
CA SER A 272 12.62 -0.44 4.93
C SER A 272 12.53 -1.86 4.42
N SER A 273 13.30 -2.21 3.41
CA SER A 273 13.38 -3.59 2.90
C SER A 273 14.82 -4.00 2.69
N MET A 274 15.08 -5.29 2.87
CA MET A 274 16.34 -5.93 2.54
C MET A 274 16.07 -7.26 1.87
N TYR A 275 16.54 -7.41 0.65
CA TYR A 275 16.54 -8.68 -0.07
C TYR A 275 17.97 -9.23 -0.09
N ARG A 276 18.12 -10.46 0.39
CA ARG A 276 19.41 -11.17 0.46
C ARG A 276 19.32 -12.50 -0.25
N GLU A 277 20.36 -12.83 -0.99
CA GLU A 277 20.58 -14.14 -1.59
C GLU A 277 21.91 -14.72 -1.09
N ASP A 278 21.87 -15.98 -0.68
CA ASP A 278 23.04 -16.75 -0.24
C ASP A 278 23.43 -17.73 -1.35
N PHE A 279 24.73 -17.81 -1.65
CA PHE A 279 25.29 -18.69 -2.67
C PHE A 279 26.40 -19.55 -2.05
N HIS A 280 26.34 -20.87 -2.25
CA HIS A 280 27.41 -21.78 -1.91
C HIS A 280 28.17 -22.17 -3.18
N TYR A 281 29.46 -22.05 -3.12
CA TYR A 281 30.33 -22.33 -4.23
C TYR A 281 31.40 -23.34 -3.83
N THR A 282 31.43 -24.50 -4.52
CA THR A 282 32.46 -25.51 -4.36
C THR A 282 33.27 -25.59 -5.66
N TYR A 283 34.45 -24.98 -5.68
CA TYR A 283 35.36 -25.06 -6.82
C TYR A 283 36.31 -26.24 -6.65
N LYS A 284 36.31 -27.14 -7.65
CA LYS A 284 37.31 -28.20 -7.79
C LYS A 284 38.01 -28.02 -9.13
N PRO A 285 39.11 -27.37 -9.23
CA PRO A 285 40.32 -27.95 -9.76
C PRO A 285 41.58 -27.31 -9.19
N ASN A 286 42.60 -28.15 -8.90
CA ASN A 286 44.04 -27.88 -8.73
C ASN A 286 44.49 -26.72 -7.82
N TYR A 287 43.59 -25.97 -7.21
CA TYR A 287 43.87 -24.95 -6.21
C TYR A 287 43.03 -25.27 -4.95
N ASN A 288 43.66 -25.23 -3.80
CA ASN A 288 43.04 -25.41 -2.48
C ASN A 288 42.04 -24.28 -2.20
N VAL A 289 40.92 -24.24 -2.90
CA VAL A 289 39.82 -23.34 -2.58
C VAL A 289 38.72 -24.16 -1.94
N GLU A 290 38.64 -24.04 -0.63
CA GLU A 290 37.58 -24.59 0.19
C GLU A 290 36.25 -23.93 -0.14
N ASN A 291 35.15 -24.55 0.29
CA ASN A 291 33.79 -24.05 0.15
C ASN A 291 33.70 -22.56 0.47
N GLN A 292 33.38 -21.75 -0.52
CA GLN A 292 33.17 -20.31 -0.33
C GLN A 292 31.67 -20.01 -0.29
N VAL A 293 31.28 -19.21 0.67
CA VAL A 293 29.91 -18.71 0.80
C VAL A 293 29.91 -17.23 0.45
N TYR A 294 29.12 -16.87 -0.53
CA TYR A 294 28.87 -15.49 -0.91
C TYR A 294 27.43 -15.14 -0.58
N TYR A 295 27.17 -13.89 -0.29
CA TYR A 295 25.82 -13.39 -0.28
C TYR A 295 25.72 -11.97 -0.85
N THR A 296 24.60 -11.69 -1.46
CA THR A 296 24.26 -10.38 -1.98
C THR A 296 23.14 -9.77 -1.20
N GLU A 297 23.15 -8.45 -1.04
CA GLU A 297 22.11 -7.71 -0.35
C GLU A 297 21.69 -6.47 -1.17
N LEU A 298 20.37 -6.31 -1.35
CA LEU A 298 19.74 -5.09 -1.85
C LEU A 298 18.92 -4.49 -0.70
N GLY A 299 19.40 -3.39 -0.15
CA GLY A 299 18.71 -2.63 0.89
C GLY A 299 18.03 -1.40 0.31
N ASN A 300 16.79 -1.13 0.72
CA ASN A 300 16.04 0.06 0.33
C ASN A 300 15.39 0.73 1.54
N SER A 301 15.41 2.05 1.55
CA SER A 301 14.67 2.90 2.47
C SER A 301 13.80 3.86 1.69
N LEU A 302 12.53 3.98 2.06
CA LEU A 302 11.55 4.84 1.42
C LEU A 302 10.71 5.54 2.47
N THR A 303 10.56 6.85 2.33
CA THR A 303 9.61 7.64 3.11
C THR A 303 8.75 8.46 2.16
N VAL A 304 7.43 8.40 2.32
CA VAL A 304 6.46 9.15 1.50
C VAL A 304 5.54 9.92 2.41
N ALA A 305 5.41 11.21 2.17
CA ALA A 305 4.48 12.07 2.90
C ALA A 305 3.66 12.92 1.92
N GLY A 306 2.38 13.08 2.20
CA GLY A 306 1.49 13.85 1.34
C GLY A 306 0.06 13.84 1.82
N GLY A 307 -0.83 14.31 0.96
CA GLY A 307 -2.25 14.33 1.24
C GLY A 307 -3.08 14.65 0.02
N THR A 308 -4.37 14.41 0.12
CA THR A 308 -5.32 14.63 -0.97
C THR A 308 -6.51 15.45 -0.52
N VAL A 309 -7.18 16.08 -1.47
CA VAL A 309 -8.45 16.77 -1.28
C VAL A 309 -9.48 16.23 -2.27
N GLY A 310 -10.73 16.12 -1.82
CA GLY A 310 -11.89 15.71 -2.62
C GLY A 310 -13.19 16.08 -1.93
N ALA A 311 -14.30 15.69 -2.50
CA ALA A 311 -15.63 15.92 -1.95
C ALA A 311 -16.42 14.61 -1.88
N SER A 312 -17.44 14.58 -1.03
CA SER A 312 -18.39 13.49 -0.93
C SER A 312 -19.81 14.06 -0.90
N PHE A 313 -20.73 13.40 -1.60
CA PHE A 313 -22.14 13.75 -1.65
C PHE A 313 -22.98 12.54 -1.26
N GLY A 314 -24.05 12.76 -0.53
CA GLY A 314 -24.93 11.70 -0.08
C GLY A 314 -26.40 12.07 -0.11
N LEU A 315 -27.21 11.06 -0.41
CA LEU A 315 -28.66 11.09 -0.30
C LEU A 315 -29.12 9.84 0.45
N MET A 316 -30.15 9.99 1.25
CA MET A 316 -30.80 8.88 1.96
C MET A 316 -32.30 9.17 2.11
N ALA A 317 -33.11 8.14 2.02
CA ALA A 317 -34.55 8.24 2.18
C ALA A 317 -35.07 7.19 3.18
N ALA A 318 -36.03 7.60 4.00
CA ALA A 318 -36.82 6.68 4.80
C ALA A 318 -37.82 5.94 3.91
N VAL A 319 -37.91 4.62 4.06
CA VAL A 319 -38.85 3.77 3.35
C VAL A 319 -39.92 3.31 4.37
N GLY A 320 -40.96 4.11 4.48
CA GLY A 320 -41.95 3.92 5.58
C GLY A 320 -41.27 3.90 6.94
N ASP A 321 -41.87 3.09 7.84
CA ASP A 321 -41.33 2.91 9.19
C ASP A 321 -40.41 1.69 9.32
N PHE A 322 -40.13 0.99 8.21
CA PHE A 322 -39.41 -0.28 8.23
C PHE A 322 -37.96 -0.19 7.80
N GLY A 323 -37.52 0.93 7.20
CA GLY A 323 -36.11 0.97 6.77
C GLY A 323 -35.67 2.28 6.15
N ARG A 324 -34.44 2.28 5.66
CA ARG A 324 -33.81 3.38 4.89
C ARG A 324 -32.99 2.82 3.75
N ILE A 325 -32.91 3.60 2.67
CA ILE A 325 -32.00 3.38 1.55
C ILE A 325 -31.13 4.60 1.39
N GLY A 326 -29.91 4.42 0.92
CA GLY A 326 -28.96 5.52 0.72
C GLY A 326 -28.04 5.27 -0.44
N ILE A 327 -27.54 6.37 -1.02
CA ILE A 327 -26.50 6.39 -2.01
C ILE A 327 -25.52 7.50 -1.68
N SER A 328 -24.23 7.25 -1.87
CA SER A 328 -23.20 8.26 -1.71
C SER A 328 -22.13 8.13 -2.79
N TYR A 329 -21.58 9.26 -3.19
CA TYR A 329 -20.51 9.36 -4.17
C TYR A 329 -19.36 10.15 -3.59
N ASN A 330 -18.17 9.53 -3.55
CA ASN A 330 -16.92 10.20 -3.27
C ASN A 330 -16.25 10.54 -4.61
N THR A 331 -15.93 11.81 -4.82
CA THR A 331 -15.22 12.25 -6.04
C THR A 331 -13.81 11.67 -6.07
N PRO A 332 -13.14 11.62 -7.22
CA PRO A 332 -11.70 11.47 -7.28
C PRO A 332 -11.02 12.49 -6.35
N GLN A 333 -9.92 12.07 -5.72
CA GLN A 333 -9.16 12.91 -4.80
C GLN A 333 -7.82 13.27 -5.44
N PHE A 334 -7.45 14.54 -5.34
CA PHE A 334 -6.23 15.07 -5.93
C PHE A 334 -5.27 15.48 -4.81
N GLY A 335 -3.99 15.17 -4.97
CA GLY A 335 -3.00 15.52 -3.97
C GLY A 335 -1.57 15.48 -4.45
N ARG A 336 -0.69 15.94 -3.57
CA ARG A 336 0.75 16.00 -3.80
C ARG A 336 1.46 15.16 -2.76
N TYR A 337 2.47 14.45 -3.21
CA TYR A 337 3.32 13.60 -2.37
C TYR A 337 4.78 13.94 -2.58
N ASN A 338 5.51 13.95 -1.49
CA ASN A 338 6.96 14.05 -1.46
C ASN A 338 7.52 12.69 -1.02
N GLU A 339 8.58 12.29 -1.68
CA GLU A 339 9.23 11.01 -1.48
C GLU A 339 10.71 11.22 -1.22
N VAL A 340 11.26 10.46 -0.27
CA VAL A 340 12.69 10.37 0.00
C VAL A 340 13.04 8.89 -0.02
N PHE A 341 14.04 8.51 -0.81
CA PHE A 341 14.50 7.13 -0.87
C PHE A 341 16.01 7.03 -0.95
N SER A 342 16.55 5.92 -0.47
CA SER A 342 17.93 5.54 -0.63
C SER A 342 18.06 4.03 -0.85
N THR A 343 19.11 3.63 -1.54
CA THR A 343 19.35 2.25 -1.94
C THR A 343 20.81 1.88 -1.69
N THR A 344 21.03 0.65 -1.23
CA THR A 344 22.37 0.09 -1.07
C THR A 344 22.42 -1.30 -1.68
N ILE A 345 23.44 -1.55 -2.51
CA ILE A 345 23.77 -2.86 -3.06
C ILE A 345 25.11 -3.29 -2.47
N GLN A 346 25.16 -4.51 -1.92
CA GLN A 346 26.36 -5.05 -1.29
C GLN A 346 26.55 -6.52 -1.65
N TRP A 347 27.82 -6.88 -1.86
CA TRP A 347 28.24 -8.26 -2.08
C TRP A 347 29.29 -8.63 -1.04
N TYR A 348 29.07 -9.71 -0.33
CA TYR A 348 29.92 -10.20 0.74
C TYR A 348 30.54 -11.55 0.40
N ASN A 349 31.74 -11.77 0.96
CA ASN A 349 32.40 -13.08 1.03
C ASN A 349 32.68 -13.40 2.50
N ASN A 350 32.28 -14.58 2.97
CA ASN A 350 32.45 -14.99 4.37
C ASN A 350 33.91 -15.03 4.85
N ASN A 351 34.87 -15.03 3.92
CA ASN A 351 36.30 -15.06 4.25
C ASN A 351 36.91 -13.67 4.45
N ARG A 352 36.14 -12.61 4.22
CA ARG A 352 36.62 -11.24 4.38
C ARG A 352 36.00 -10.59 5.61
N THR A 353 36.84 -10.36 6.63
CA THR A 353 36.44 -9.70 7.86
C THR A 353 37.32 -8.49 8.14
N ASN A 354 36.76 -7.48 8.81
CA ASN A 354 37.51 -6.34 9.32
C ASN A 354 38.36 -6.73 10.56
N GLY A 355 39.16 -5.79 11.07
CA GLY A 355 40.00 -6.01 12.26
C GLY A 355 39.23 -6.31 13.54
N LYS A 356 37.89 -6.26 13.53
CA LYS A 356 36.99 -6.64 14.66
C LYS A 356 36.32 -7.98 14.44
N GLY A 357 36.58 -8.67 13.32
CA GLY A 357 35.94 -9.96 12.97
C GLY A 357 34.54 -9.81 12.35
N GLU A 358 34.12 -8.60 12.01
CA GLU A 358 32.87 -8.34 11.30
C GLU A 358 33.08 -8.54 9.80
N LEU A 359 32.09 -9.07 9.08
CA LEU A 359 32.16 -9.23 7.62
C LEU A 359 32.23 -7.87 6.93
N GLU A 360 33.16 -7.76 5.96
CA GLU A 360 33.27 -6.59 5.09
C GLU A 360 32.76 -6.92 3.69
N PRO A 361 32.00 -6.01 3.05
CA PRO A 361 31.58 -6.20 1.67
C PRO A 361 32.80 -6.20 0.74
N LEU A 362 32.78 -7.09 -0.26
CA LEU A 362 33.72 -7.07 -1.39
C LEU A 362 33.45 -5.84 -2.27
N TYR A 363 32.18 -5.60 -2.53
CA TYR A 363 31.67 -4.46 -3.27
C TYR A 363 30.52 -3.85 -2.52
N THR A 364 30.46 -2.53 -2.54
CA THR A 364 29.31 -1.78 -2.04
C THR A 364 29.05 -0.59 -2.96
N ASN A 365 27.81 -0.37 -3.26
CA ASN A 365 27.35 0.84 -3.93
C ASN A 365 26.07 1.32 -3.27
N GLY A 366 25.96 2.61 -3.02
CA GLY A 366 24.83 3.19 -2.35
C GLY A 366 24.52 4.60 -2.85
N THR A 367 23.33 5.07 -2.57
CA THR A 367 22.95 6.44 -2.85
C THR A 367 22.79 7.20 -1.54
N ASP A 368 23.03 8.51 -1.60
CA ASP A 368 22.48 9.43 -0.62
C ASP A 368 20.96 9.46 -0.74
N ASP A 369 20.29 10.14 0.19
CA ASP A 369 18.84 10.34 0.15
C ASP A 369 18.45 11.13 -1.11
N MET A 370 17.68 10.49 -1.96
CA MET A 370 17.12 11.07 -3.18
C MET A 370 15.70 11.52 -2.93
N THR A 371 15.34 12.71 -3.42
CA THR A 371 14.01 13.30 -3.20
C THR A 371 13.22 13.40 -4.49
N ASN A 372 11.94 13.15 -4.39
CA ASN A 372 11.00 13.24 -5.49
C ASN A 372 9.68 13.88 -5.07
N THR A 373 9.00 14.50 -6.03
CA THR A 373 7.66 15.07 -5.81
C THR A 373 6.77 14.75 -6.99
N TYR A 374 5.56 14.26 -6.71
CA TYR A 374 4.57 13.93 -7.73
C TYR A 374 3.16 14.27 -7.28
N ASN A 375 2.25 14.40 -8.25
CA ASN A 375 0.83 14.55 -8.00
C ASN A 375 0.14 13.19 -8.22
N LEU A 376 -0.87 12.93 -7.40
CA LEU A 376 -1.63 11.68 -7.43
C LEU A 376 -3.12 11.99 -7.46
N MET A 377 -3.81 11.41 -8.43
CA MET A 377 -5.26 11.34 -8.47
C MET A 377 -5.69 9.95 -8.02
N LEU A 378 -6.42 9.88 -6.91
CA LEU A 378 -7.01 8.65 -6.41
C LEU A 378 -8.42 8.46 -6.93
N PRO A 379 -8.87 7.21 -7.12
CA PRO A 379 -10.21 6.91 -7.62
C PRO A 379 -11.32 7.43 -6.71
N GLY A 380 -12.40 7.88 -7.33
CA GLY A 380 -13.67 8.06 -6.65
C GLY A 380 -14.34 6.71 -6.36
N ASP A 381 -15.41 6.71 -5.57
CA ASP A 381 -16.20 5.52 -5.29
C ASP A 381 -17.68 5.83 -5.10
N LEU A 382 -18.51 4.83 -5.40
CA LEU A 382 -19.95 4.86 -5.22
C LEU A 382 -20.35 3.84 -4.16
N THR A 383 -21.19 4.26 -3.21
CA THR A 383 -21.76 3.35 -2.19
C THR A 383 -23.28 3.37 -2.28
N ALA A 384 -23.87 2.17 -2.37
CA ALA A 384 -25.31 1.95 -2.23
C ALA A 384 -25.57 1.23 -0.90
N SER A 385 -26.57 1.67 -0.15
CA SER A 385 -26.83 1.20 1.21
C SER A 385 -28.30 0.95 1.46
N ALA A 386 -28.59 -0.06 2.27
CA ALA A 386 -29.93 -0.35 2.74
C ALA A 386 -29.92 -0.74 4.22
N MET A 387 -30.97 -0.36 4.93
CA MET A 387 -31.16 -0.73 6.32
C MET A 387 -32.63 -1.09 6.57
N VAL A 388 -32.85 -2.15 7.33
CA VAL A 388 -34.18 -2.61 7.74
C VAL A 388 -34.24 -2.66 9.26
N PHE A 389 -35.30 -2.07 9.83
CA PHE A 389 -35.58 -2.15 11.25
C PHE A 389 -36.23 -3.49 11.59
N LEU A 390 -35.80 -4.10 12.67
CA LEU A 390 -36.39 -5.31 13.26
C LEU A 390 -37.36 -4.93 14.37
N GLY A 391 -38.35 -4.10 14.03
CA GLY A 391 -39.25 -3.48 15.02
C GLY A 391 -38.47 -2.62 16.03
N GLY A 392 -38.82 -2.72 17.29
CA GLY A 392 -38.11 -2.03 18.37
C GLY A 392 -36.84 -2.70 18.87
N TYR A 393 -36.48 -3.88 18.31
CA TYR A 393 -35.43 -4.75 18.85
C TYR A 393 -34.05 -4.54 18.17
N GLY A 394 -34.01 -3.96 16.97
CA GLY A 394 -32.74 -3.79 16.29
C GLY A 394 -32.86 -3.43 14.80
N MET A 395 -31.80 -3.68 14.05
CA MET A 395 -31.72 -3.42 12.62
C MET A 395 -30.68 -4.29 11.95
N VAL A 396 -30.86 -4.52 10.65
CA VAL A 396 -29.88 -5.12 9.74
C VAL A 396 -29.52 -4.08 8.69
N THR A 397 -28.24 -3.99 8.37
CA THR A 397 -27.72 -3.04 7.38
C THR A 397 -26.89 -3.77 6.34
N TYR A 398 -26.89 -3.24 5.11
CA TYR A 398 -26.07 -3.71 4.01
C TYR A 398 -25.54 -2.53 3.21
N ASP A 399 -24.22 -2.55 2.93
CA ASP A 399 -23.56 -1.58 2.06
C ASP A 399 -22.83 -2.31 0.92
N PHE A 400 -23.00 -1.82 -0.31
CA PHE A 400 -22.22 -2.17 -1.48
C PHE A 400 -21.41 -0.94 -1.91
N ASN A 401 -20.09 -1.08 -1.97
CA ASN A 401 -19.20 -0.03 -2.45
C ASN A 401 -18.46 -0.50 -3.71
N TRP A 402 -18.48 0.32 -4.74
CA TRP A 402 -17.78 0.12 -5.99
C TRP A 402 -16.76 1.22 -6.23
N ARG A 403 -15.55 0.84 -6.67
CA ARG A 403 -14.45 1.73 -7.00
C ARG A 403 -13.66 1.17 -8.18
N ASP A 404 -13.31 2.01 -9.16
CA ASP A 404 -12.40 1.65 -10.26
C ASP A 404 -10.97 2.07 -9.92
N LEU A 405 -10.13 1.11 -9.47
CA LEU A 405 -8.72 1.35 -9.12
C LEU A 405 -7.88 1.70 -10.36
N GLY A 406 -8.25 1.20 -11.54
CA GLY A 406 -7.59 1.51 -12.81
C GLY A 406 -7.74 2.97 -13.25
N SER A 407 -8.62 3.74 -12.61
CA SER A 407 -8.77 5.18 -12.86
C SER A 407 -7.77 6.05 -12.09
N ALA A 408 -6.97 5.51 -11.17
CA ALA A 408 -5.89 6.23 -10.51
C ALA A 408 -4.88 6.77 -11.53
N ARG A 409 -4.27 7.93 -11.26
CA ARG A 409 -3.29 8.56 -12.16
C ARG A 409 -2.17 9.23 -11.39
N LEU A 410 -0.95 9.01 -11.86
CA LEU A 410 0.24 9.78 -11.51
C LEU A 410 0.36 10.96 -12.48
N GLN A 411 0.72 12.14 -11.98
CA GLN A 411 0.78 13.39 -12.73
C GLN A 411 2.00 14.22 -12.29
N GLY A 412 2.42 15.16 -13.14
CA GLY A 412 3.53 16.05 -12.84
C GLY A 412 4.89 15.56 -13.37
N GLY A 413 4.87 14.52 -14.18
CA GLY A 413 6.02 13.94 -14.87
C GLY A 413 5.57 13.08 -16.06
N ASP A 414 6.51 12.39 -16.71
CA ASP A 414 6.18 11.40 -17.74
C ASP A 414 5.84 10.07 -17.08
N PHE A 415 4.56 9.89 -16.76
CA PHE A 415 4.00 8.70 -16.14
C PHE A 415 3.13 7.88 -17.10
N ARG A 416 3.37 7.95 -18.41
CA ARG A 416 2.54 7.27 -19.43
C ARG A 416 2.50 5.76 -19.17
N ASP A 417 3.66 5.14 -19.01
CA ASP A 417 3.78 3.70 -18.83
C ASP A 417 3.17 3.26 -17.47
N ALA A 418 3.46 3.99 -16.39
CA ALA A 418 2.88 3.74 -15.08
C ALA A 418 1.35 3.87 -15.08
N ASN A 419 0.81 4.87 -15.79
CA ASN A 419 -0.63 5.07 -15.91
C ASN A 419 -1.29 4.04 -16.84
N GLN A 420 -0.60 3.58 -17.87
CA GLN A 420 -1.05 2.47 -18.71
C GLN A 420 -1.13 1.19 -17.88
N PHE A 421 -0.11 0.88 -17.12
CA PHE A 421 -0.07 -0.24 -16.20
C PHE A 421 -1.24 -0.21 -15.19
N LEU A 422 -1.48 0.96 -14.54
CA LEU A 422 -2.64 1.12 -13.64
C LEU A 422 -3.95 0.79 -14.34
N LYS A 423 -4.12 1.19 -15.59
CA LYS A 423 -5.32 0.93 -16.37
C LYS A 423 -5.46 -0.54 -16.79
N GLU A 424 -4.35 -1.23 -17.07
CA GLU A 424 -4.34 -2.60 -17.57
C GLU A 424 -4.50 -3.62 -16.46
N ASP A 425 -3.80 -3.46 -15.34
CA ASP A 425 -3.76 -4.45 -14.27
C ASP A 425 -4.76 -4.24 -13.14
N TYR A 426 -5.19 -2.99 -12.94
CA TYR A 426 -6.21 -2.68 -11.93
C TYR A 426 -7.56 -2.39 -12.56
N GLY A 427 -8.60 -2.81 -11.88
CA GLY A 427 -9.99 -2.63 -12.31
C GLY A 427 -10.91 -2.30 -11.17
N SER A 428 -12.14 -2.74 -11.31
CA SER A 428 -13.19 -2.51 -10.32
C SER A 428 -12.91 -3.30 -9.05
N GLN A 429 -12.92 -2.61 -7.93
CA GLN A 429 -12.94 -3.19 -6.59
C GLN A 429 -14.35 -3.12 -6.03
N MET A 430 -14.88 -4.24 -5.57
CA MET A 430 -16.18 -4.35 -4.95
C MET A 430 -16.03 -4.68 -3.47
N THR A 431 -16.80 -3.99 -2.63
CA THR A 431 -16.82 -4.27 -1.19
C THR A 431 -18.25 -4.45 -0.73
N HIS A 432 -18.51 -5.55 -0.06
CA HIS A 432 -19.79 -5.90 0.56
C HIS A 432 -19.65 -5.84 2.08
N ARG A 433 -20.60 -5.20 2.76
CA ARG A 433 -20.64 -5.12 4.21
C ARG A 433 -22.04 -5.44 4.70
N VAL A 434 -22.12 -6.25 5.73
CA VAL A 434 -23.37 -6.57 6.45
C VAL A 434 -23.18 -6.27 7.91
N GLY A 435 -24.15 -5.60 8.52
CA GLY A 435 -24.15 -5.26 9.93
C GLY A 435 -25.48 -5.60 10.59
N LEU A 436 -25.40 -6.00 11.86
CA LEU A 436 -26.53 -6.24 12.75
C LEU A 436 -26.32 -5.45 14.04
N GLU A 437 -27.36 -4.71 14.48
CA GLU A 437 -27.43 -4.16 15.82
C GLU A 437 -28.75 -4.62 16.47
N ILE A 438 -28.67 -5.21 17.65
CA ILE A 438 -29.85 -5.57 18.47
C ILE A 438 -29.80 -4.85 19.81
N ARG A 439 -30.99 -4.54 20.35
CA ARG A 439 -31.17 -3.87 21.61
C ARG A 439 -32.01 -4.76 22.56
N PRO A 440 -31.37 -5.70 23.26
CA PRO A 440 -32.07 -6.63 24.14
C PRO A 440 -32.82 -5.92 25.27
N VAL A 441 -32.21 -4.88 25.83
CA VAL A 441 -32.80 -4.00 26.85
C VAL A 441 -32.45 -2.54 26.55
N SER A 442 -33.22 -1.62 27.11
CA SER A 442 -32.99 -0.18 26.93
C SER A 442 -31.59 0.22 27.39
N GLY A 443 -30.83 0.90 26.52
CA GLY A 443 -29.48 1.38 26.80
C GLY A 443 -28.37 0.35 26.65
N PHE A 444 -28.67 -0.88 26.22
CA PHE A 444 -27.67 -1.91 25.93
C PHE A 444 -27.81 -2.42 24.49
N TYR A 445 -26.67 -2.53 23.76
CA TYR A 445 -26.62 -2.86 22.36
C TYR A 445 -25.63 -3.99 22.12
N LEU A 446 -26.00 -4.95 21.29
CA LEU A 446 -25.12 -5.99 20.77
C LEU A 446 -25.00 -5.82 19.25
N ARG A 447 -23.80 -6.02 18.72
CA ARG A 447 -23.50 -5.81 17.30
C ARG A 447 -22.69 -6.95 16.74
N ALA A 448 -22.92 -7.23 15.48
CA ALA A 448 -22.11 -8.14 14.69
C ALA A 448 -22.00 -7.61 13.27
N GLY A 449 -20.90 -7.95 12.59
CA GLY A 449 -20.69 -7.52 11.22
C GLY A 449 -19.73 -8.41 10.47
N TYR A 450 -19.87 -8.36 9.14
CA TYR A 450 -18.99 -9.01 8.18
C TYR A 450 -18.71 -8.07 7.01
N SER A 451 -17.49 -8.05 6.53
CA SER A 451 -17.15 -7.39 5.26
C SER A 451 -16.23 -8.24 4.41
N TYR A 452 -16.40 -8.12 3.10
CA TYR A 452 -15.55 -8.70 2.08
C TYR A 452 -15.26 -7.66 1.00
N SER A 453 -13.99 -7.59 0.57
CA SER A 453 -13.54 -6.78 -0.56
C SER A 453 -12.59 -7.61 -1.40
N ASP A 454 -12.77 -7.60 -2.71
CA ASP A 454 -11.76 -8.11 -3.64
C ASP A 454 -10.55 -7.16 -3.72
N GLY A 455 -9.47 -7.61 -4.37
CA GLY A 455 -8.25 -6.83 -4.54
C GLY A 455 -8.32 -5.77 -5.63
N GLY A 456 -9.33 -5.83 -6.49
CA GLY A 456 -9.46 -4.95 -7.65
C GLY A 456 -8.39 -5.18 -8.73
N LEU A 457 -7.82 -6.38 -8.81
CA LEU A 457 -6.88 -6.79 -9.86
C LEU A 457 -7.66 -7.37 -11.04
N LYS A 458 -7.33 -6.98 -12.27
CA LYS A 458 -8.02 -7.44 -13.49
C LYS A 458 -7.57 -8.82 -13.97
N SER A 459 -6.31 -9.14 -13.79
CA SER A 459 -5.73 -10.39 -14.26
C SER A 459 -5.28 -11.24 -13.10
N GLU A 460 -4.99 -12.50 -13.38
CA GLU A 460 -4.40 -13.41 -12.41
C GLU A 460 -3.00 -13.00 -11.94
N GLY A 461 -2.67 -11.73 -12.12
CA GLY A 461 -1.46 -11.07 -11.69
C GLY A 461 -0.34 -11.25 -12.69
N ILE A 462 0.70 -10.65 -12.40
CA ILE A 462 2.07 -10.67 -12.82
C ILE A 462 2.45 -12.01 -13.48
N ARG A 463 2.00 -12.24 -14.71
CA ARG A 463 2.51 -13.32 -15.55
C ARG A 463 3.35 -12.71 -16.67
N PRO A 464 4.56 -13.24 -16.95
CA PRO A 464 5.21 -12.97 -18.22
C PRO A 464 4.26 -13.50 -19.31
N GLN A 465 3.77 -12.63 -20.19
CA GLN A 465 3.07 -13.08 -21.37
C GLN A 465 4.11 -13.73 -22.29
N GLU A 466 3.88 -15.01 -22.63
CA GLU A 466 4.67 -15.68 -23.65
C GLU A 466 4.68 -14.83 -24.93
N GLY A 467 5.87 -14.40 -25.32
CA GLY A 467 6.13 -13.73 -26.60
C GLY A 467 6.03 -12.21 -26.65
N ASN A 468 5.64 -11.50 -25.60
CA ASN A 468 5.72 -10.04 -25.53
C ASN A 468 6.50 -9.56 -24.30
N VAL A 469 7.54 -8.83 -24.57
CA VAL A 469 8.50 -8.29 -23.62
C VAL A 469 7.90 -7.10 -22.86
N MET A 470 6.85 -7.35 -22.11
CA MET A 470 6.44 -6.45 -21.03
C MET A 470 6.95 -7.05 -19.73
N ALA A 471 8.23 -6.85 -19.45
CA ALA A 471 8.70 -6.94 -18.08
C ALA A 471 7.89 -5.92 -17.29
N TYR A 472 6.99 -6.40 -16.45
CA TYR A 472 6.23 -5.55 -15.55
C TYR A 472 7.20 -4.89 -14.59
N ASP A 473 7.56 -3.66 -14.89
CA ASP A 473 8.38 -2.84 -14.04
C ASP A 473 7.53 -2.34 -12.88
N TYR A 474 7.42 -3.16 -11.82
CA TYR A 474 6.86 -2.72 -10.55
C TYR A 474 7.81 -1.82 -9.77
N ILE A 475 8.89 -1.39 -10.40
CA ILE A 475 9.89 -0.60 -9.72
C ILE A 475 9.21 0.63 -9.15
N ALA A 476 8.88 0.52 -7.88
CA ALA A 476 8.61 1.63 -7.03
C ALA A 476 9.95 2.31 -6.82
N SER A 477 9.96 3.60 -6.65
CA SER A 477 11.07 4.37 -6.11
C SER A 477 12.46 3.76 -6.30
N GLY A 478 13.05 4.01 -7.44
CA GLY A 478 14.43 3.74 -7.72
C GLY A 478 14.83 2.27 -7.86
N ALA A 479 15.01 1.56 -6.76
CA ALA A 479 15.55 0.19 -6.76
C ALA A 479 14.71 -0.81 -5.95
N ILE A 480 13.51 -0.43 -5.51
CA ILE A 480 12.59 -1.37 -4.85
C ILE A 480 12.05 -2.32 -5.91
N THR A 481 12.43 -3.60 -5.82
CA THR A 481 12.03 -4.63 -6.78
C THR A 481 10.82 -5.42 -6.31
N ASP A 482 10.62 -5.52 -5.00
CA ASP A 482 9.55 -6.33 -4.44
C ASP A 482 8.18 -5.64 -4.54
N ALA A 483 7.15 -6.45 -4.70
CA ALA A 483 5.77 -6.01 -4.80
C ALA A 483 4.84 -6.87 -3.96
N VAL A 484 3.81 -6.23 -3.39
CA VAL A 484 2.71 -6.90 -2.68
C VAL A 484 1.42 -6.65 -3.42
N LEU A 485 0.77 -7.71 -3.84
CA LEU A 485 -0.55 -7.68 -4.47
C LEU A 485 -1.59 -8.26 -3.52
N ARG A 486 -2.67 -7.51 -3.32
CA ARG A 486 -3.79 -7.99 -2.50
C ARG A 486 -4.84 -8.64 -3.36
N ASP A 487 -5.15 -9.91 -3.07
CA ASP A 487 -6.20 -10.66 -3.74
C ASP A 487 -7.57 -10.38 -3.10
N SER A 488 -7.62 -10.30 -1.76
CA SER A 488 -8.86 -10.01 -1.04
C SER A 488 -8.60 -9.47 0.37
N TYR A 489 -9.64 -8.87 0.94
CA TYR A 489 -9.70 -8.52 2.36
C TYR A 489 -11.07 -8.89 2.92
N GLN A 490 -11.10 -9.51 4.08
CA GLN A 490 -12.33 -9.81 4.81
C GLN A 490 -12.19 -9.44 6.27
N SER A 491 -13.31 -9.07 6.90
CA SER A 491 -13.34 -8.85 8.34
C SER A 491 -14.62 -9.35 8.98
N ILE A 492 -14.48 -9.83 10.21
CA ILE A 492 -15.57 -10.19 11.11
C ILE A 492 -15.45 -9.31 12.32
N SER A 493 -16.58 -8.82 12.81
CA SER A 493 -16.62 -7.94 13.97
C SER A 493 -17.77 -8.30 14.91
N ALA A 494 -17.55 -7.99 16.19
CA ALA A 494 -18.55 -8.03 17.23
C ALA A 494 -18.40 -6.79 18.11
N GLY A 495 -19.49 -6.32 18.70
CA GLY A 495 -19.45 -5.12 19.55
C GLY A 495 -20.55 -5.10 20.61
N VAL A 496 -20.27 -4.35 21.65
CA VAL A 496 -21.24 -4.04 22.71
C VAL A 496 -21.29 -2.54 22.93
N GLY A 497 -22.45 -2.02 23.24
CA GLY A 497 -22.64 -0.62 23.59
C GLY A 497 -23.50 -0.49 24.82
N CYS A 498 -23.17 0.44 25.70
CA CYS A 498 -24.00 0.74 26.86
C CYS A 498 -24.10 2.26 27.05
N ARG A 499 -25.33 2.68 27.42
CA ARG A 499 -25.56 4.03 27.92
C ARG A 499 -25.13 4.05 29.38
N LEU A 500 -24.16 4.91 29.71
CA LEU A 500 -23.64 5.06 31.06
C LEU A 500 -24.60 5.97 31.88
N PHE A 501 -24.25 7.22 32.03
CA PHE A 501 -25.04 8.22 32.76
C PHE A 501 -25.42 9.38 31.83
N GLY A 502 -26.59 9.97 32.06
CA GLY A 502 -27.10 11.07 31.23
C GLY A 502 -27.22 10.65 29.75
N ARG A 503 -26.51 11.36 28.86
CA ARG A 503 -26.52 11.12 27.42
C ARG A 503 -25.17 10.58 26.92
N THR A 504 -24.36 9.95 27.78
CA THR A 504 -23.07 9.38 27.47
C THR A 504 -23.19 7.92 27.07
N THR A 505 -22.55 7.51 25.99
CA THR A 505 -22.53 6.12 25.51
C THR A 505 -21.07 5.65 25.42
N LEU A 506 -20.80 4.44 25.93
CA LEU A 506 -19.57 3.71 25.73
C LEU A 506 -19.85 2.55 24.80
N ASP A 507 -19.07 2.46 23.73
CA ASP A 507 -19.10 1.37 22.78
C ASP A 507 -17.73 0.68 22.73
N LEU A 508 -17.72 -0.65 22.70
CA LEU A 508 -16.55 -1.50 22.53
C LEU A 508 -16.77 -2.41 21.34
N ALA A 509 -15.74 -2.66 20.56
CA ALA A 509 -15.78 -3.60 19.45
C ALA A 509 -14.49 -4.39 19.34
N TYR A 510 -14.61 -5.63 18.88
CA TYR A 510 -13.53 -6.46 18.42
C TYR A 510 -13.65 -6.67 16.92
N VAL A 511 -12.56 -6.47 16.20
CA VAL A 511 -12.51 -6.62 14.75
C VAL A 511 -11.33 -7.52 14.38
N ARG A 512 -11.62 -8.64 13.71
CA ARG A 512 -10.61 -9.49 13.09
C ARG A 512 -10.66 -9.32 11.59
N GLY A 513 -9.59 -8.75 11.02
CA GLY A 513 -9.40 -8.61 9.59
C GLY A 513 -8.35 -9.60 9.07
N LYS A 514 -8.54 -10.09 7.84
CA LYS A 514 -7.58 -10.93 7.12
C LYS A 514 -7.43 -10.40 5.71
N ALA A 515 -6.21 -10.04 5.33
CA ALA A 515 -5.83 -9.79 3.93
C ALA A 515 -5.16 -11.05 3.37
N SER A 516 -5.56 -11.47 2.18
CA SER A 516 -4.86 -12.48 1.38
C SER A 516 -4.08 -11.74 0.31
N GLU A 517 -2.77 -11.96 0.28
CA GLU A 517 -1.81 -11.18 -0.52
C GLU A 517 -0.79 -12.13 -1.15
N ARG A 518 -0.13 -11.66 -2.20
CA ARG A 518 1.04 -12.31 -2.80
C ARG A 518 2.20 -11.34 -2.75
N VAL A 519 3.38 -11.84 -2.39
CA VAL A 519 4.62 -11.06 -2.30
C VAL A 519 5.60 -11.59 -3.32
N PHE A 520 6.16 -10.71 -4.14
CA PHE A 520 7.16 -11.03 -5.16
C PHE A 520 8.46 -10.30 -4.79
N PRO A 521 9.62 -10.95 -4.78
CA PRO A 521 10.90 -10.31 -4.44
C PRO A 521 11.41 -9.42 -5.57
N PHE A 522 11.09 -9.76 -6.82
CA PHE A 522 11.37 -8.98 -8.04
C PHE A 522 10.38 -9.40 -9.14
N PRO A 523 10.20 -8.57 -10.19
CA PRO A 523 9.34 -8.90 -11.33
C PRO A 523 9.94 -10.03 -12.19
N GLY A 524 9.12 -10.62 -13.06
CA GLY A 524 9.62 -11.44 -14.17
C GLY A 524 10.27 -10.58 -15.25
N ALA A 525 11.08 -11.19 -16.10
CA ALA A 525 11.64 -10.56 -17.28
C ALA A 525 11.51 -11.49 -18.50
N GLY A 526 11.20 -10.92 -19.66
CA GLY A 526 11.07 -11.67 -20.90
C GLY A 526 12.42 -12.19 -21.41
N GLU A 527 12.37 -13.17 -22.31
CA GLU A 527 13.56 -13.65 -23.04
C GLU A 527 14.09 -12.54 -23.97
N VAL A 528 15.40 -12.37 -24.01
CA VAL A 528 16.05 -11.41 -24.92
C VAL A 528 16.76 -12.19 -26.02
N LYS A 529 16.46 -11.84 -27.28
CA LYS A 529 17.11 -12.40 -28.47
C LYS A 529 17.97 -11.37 -29.14
N ASP A 530 19.13 -11.78 -29.59
CA ASP A 530 19.96 -11.00 -30.49
C ASP A 530 19.18 -10.74 -31.79
N GLN A 531 19.08 -9.49 -32.21
CA GLN A 531 18.29 -9.09 -33.39
C GLN A 531 18.87 -9.58 -34.70
N SER A 532 20.18 -9.85 -34.76
CA SER A 532 20.89 -10.24 -35.98
C SER A 532 20.88 -11.76 -36.16
N SER A 533 21.08 -12.52 -35.11
CA SER A 533 21.20 -13.98 -35.13
C SER A 533 19.93 -14.73 -34.72
N GLY A 534 19.00 -14.04 -34.03
CA GLY A 534 17.82 -14.67 -33.42
C GLY A 534 18.15 -15.58 -32.22
N GLN A 535 19.39 -15.65 -31.80
CA GLN A 535 19.82 -16.46 -30.66
C GLN A 535 19.36 -15.81 -29.34
N VAL A 536 19.02 -16.65 -28.37
CA VAL A 536 18.70 -16.19 -27.00
C VAL A 536 19.99 -15.73 -26.33
N VAL A 537 20.06 -14.43 -25.99
CA VAL A 537 21.22 -13.84 -25.28
C VAL A 537 20.97 -13.70 -23.78
N ALA A 538 19.69 -13.63 -23.36
CA ALA A 538 19.30 -13.73 -21.97
C ALA A 538 18.00 -14.54 -21.86
N PRO A 539 17.92 -15.57 -20.98
CA PRO A 539 16.72 -16.37 -20.81
C PRO A 539 15.61 -15.58 -20.12
N GLY A 540 14.37 -15.95 -20.36
CA GLY A 540 13.23 -15.41 -19.63
C GLY A 540 13.28 -15.78 -18.14
N ILE A 541 12.85 -14.88 -17.30
CA ILE A 541 12.84 -15.03 -15.84
C ILE A 541 11.40 -14.95 -15.36
N SER A 542 10.95 -16.01 -14.67
CA SER A 542 9.65 -16.02 -14.01
C SER A 542 9.81 -15.64 -12.54
N SER A 543 9.11 -14.62 -12.10
CA SER A 543 9.10 -14.30 -10.68
C SER A 543 8.14 -15.21 -9.93
N GLU A 544 8.66 -15.90 -8.92
CA GLU A 544 7.86 -16.71 -8.02
C GLU A 544 7.41 -15.88 -6.81
N GLY A 545 6.08 -15.81 -6.61
CA GLY A 545 5.51 -15.10 -5.47
C GLY A 545 5.26 -16.02 -4.29
N ALA A 546 5.43 -15.48 -3.08
CA ALA A 546 4.97 -16.12 -1.86
C ALA A 546 3.52 -15.75 -1.55
N ALA A 547 2.73 -16.70 -1.10
CA ALA A 547 1.44 -16.41 -0.49
C ALA A 547 1.66 -15.75 0.88
N MET A 548 0.99 -14.61 1.11
CA MET A 548 1.03 -13.90 2.38
C MET A 548 -0.38 -13.71 2.95
N SER A 549 -0.53 -13.96 4.23
CA SER A 549 -1.74 -13.68 5.00
C SER A 549 -1.43 -12.68 6.10
N THR A 550 -2.05 -11.49 6.02
CA THR A 550 -1.94 -10.48 7.09
C THR A 550 -3.22 -10.48 7.92
N VAL A 551 -3.12 -10.94 9.16
CA VAL A 551 -4.23 -10.96 10.13
C VAL A 551 -4.06 -9.81 11.11
N THR A 552 -5.14 -9.03 11.28
CA THR A 552 -5.18 -7.93 12.24
C THR A 552 -6.31 -8.19 13.25
N ASN A 553 -5.98 -8.22 14.53
CA ASN A 553 -6.95 -8.30 15.61
C ASN A 553 -6.96 -6.96 16.35
N ARG A 554 -8.10 -6.27 16.42
CA ARG A 554 -8.21 -4.94 17.04
C ARG A 554 -9.33 -4.90 18.08
N MET A 555 -9.03 -4.29 19.21
CA MET A 555 -9.99 -3.83 20.20
C MET A 555 -10.19 -2.34 20.00
N VAL A 556 -11.43 -1.92 19.88
CA VAL A 556 -11.82 -0.53 19.63
C VAL A 556 -12.74 -0.07 20.74
N ALA A 557 -12.49 1.12 21.26
CA ALA A 557 -13.36 1.76 22.26
C ALA A 557 -13.77 3.14 21.75
N SER A 558 -15.04 3.50 21.92
CA SER A 558 -15.54 4.85 21.62
C SER A 558 -16.38 5.39 22.77
N LEU A 559 -16.15 6.65 23.10
CA LEU A 559 -16.93 7.39 24.08
C LEU A 559 -17.64 8.55 23.37
N THR A 560 -18.97 8.55 23.47
CA THR A 560 -19.84 9.54 22.82
C THR A 560 -20.59 10.35 23.87
N PHE A 561 -20.49 11.65 23.79
CA PHE A 561 -21.20 12.63 24.61
C PHE A 561 -22.22 13.36 23.77
N ARG A 562 -23.48 13.38 24.24
CA ARG A 562 -24.59 14.15 23.62
C ARG A 562 -25.07 15.22 24.56
N PHE A 563 -25.38 16.41 24.04
CA PHE A 563 -25.85 17.54 24.83
C PHE A 563 -26.79 18.44 24.02
#